data_bceb8597ac579285285b2b51944c681d
#
_entry.id   bceb8597ac579285285b2b51944c681d
#
_cell.length_a   1.000
_cell.length_b   1.000
_cell.length_c   1.000
_cell.angle_alpha   90.00
_cell.angle_beta   90.00
_cell.angle_gamma   90.00
#
_symmetry.space_group_name_H-M   'P 1'
#
loop_
_entity.id
_entity.type
_entity.pdbx_description
1 polymer ?
#
loop_
_entity_poly.entity_id
_entity_poly.type
_entity_poly.pdbx_seq_one_letter_code
_entity_poly.pdbx_strand_id
1 'polypeptide(L)'
;GNYTEYHRIKQARIAQDLKTYYDQEKQVKKLEQAIEQQKTWAARAHGSATEKARANCEYKEFYRAKAKRMDRQVKNTVKRLERMKKERIAKPKESVPVYLDFAGERRGNRLLLAEGLHKSYGTKTLFQGVDLTLRPGEKVALVGPNGAGKTTLLRIIMGQETPDQGKLWLSPSLRLGYLAQELQDVTKGESVLAEVGKVCADTKAVRNLLANLLFRRDDVYKPCAVLSMGERVRVALAKLLLGTYDLLLLDEPTNYLDLETREKLEEALCAFP
;
A
#
# COMPACT_ATOMS: atom_id res chain seq x y z
N GLY A 1 -4.76 -0.54 23.66
CA GLY A 1 -5.00 0.58 22.74
C GLY A 1 -5.89 0.14 21.60
N ASN A 2 -6.86 0.97 21.23
CA ASN A 2 -7.82 0.64 20.19
C ASN A 2 -7.17 0.87 18.81
N TYR A 3 -7.39 -0.03 17.83
CA TYR A 3 -6.91 0.07 16.44
C TYR A 3 -7.22 1.43 15.80
N THR A 4 -8.43 1.96 16.02
CA THR A 4 -8.87 3.26 15.52
C THR A 4 -7.99 4.41 16.05
N GLU A 5 -7.56 4.35 17.29
CA GLU A 5 -6.69 5.35 17.90
C GLU A 5 -5.27 5.26 17.34
N TYR A 6 -4.74 4.06 17.17
CA TYR A 6 -3.46 3.83 16.50
C TYR A 6 -3.46 4.39 15.07
N HIS A 7 -4.50 4.11 14.29
CA HIS A 7 -4.65 4.60 12.92
C HIS A 7 -4.68 6.13 12.86
N ARG A 8 -5.41 6.76 13.77
CA ARG A 8 -5.46 8.23 13.89
C ARG A 8 -4.10 8.83 14.21
N ILE A 9 -3.37 8.24 15.17
CA ILE A 9 -2.03 8.69 15.57
C ILE A 9 -1.04 8.51 14.41
N LYS A 10 -1.09 7.38 13.71
CA LYS A 10 -0.25 7.09 12.54
C LYS A 10 -0.47 8.09 11.41
N GLN A 11 -1.74 8.38 11.07
CA GLN A 11 -2.06 9.39 10.04
C GLN A 11 -1.60 10.79 10.44
N ALA A 12 -1.81 11.19 11.69
CA ALA A 12 -1.35 12.47 12.19
C ALA A 12 0.19 12.58 12.10
N ARG A 13 0.92 11.51 12.43
CA ARG A 13 2.38 11.47 12.32
C ARG A 13 2.85 11.58 10.87
N ILE A 14 2.25 10.82 9.95
CA ILE A 14 2.56 10.91 8.52
C ILE A 14 2.33 12.32 7.98
N ALA A 15 1.21 12.96 8.34
CA ALA A 15 0.90 14.33 7.94
C ALA A 15 1.92 15.33 8.50
N GLN A 16 2.36 15.15 9.76
CA GLN A 16 3.39 15.97 10.38
C GLN A 16 4.75 15.79 9.69
N ASP A 17 5.14 14.55 9.39
CA ASP A 17 6.40 14.24 8.72
C ASP A 17 6.41 14.79 7.29
N LEU A 18 5.29 14.71 6.55
CA LEU A 18 5.12 15.33 5.23
C LEU A 18 5.27 16.84 5.30
N LYS A 19 4.63 17.50 6.25
CA LYS A 19 4.77 18.94 6.46
C LYS A 19 6.22 19.32 6.72
N THR A 20 6.89 18.60 7.62
CA THR A 20 8.31 18.82 7.96
C THR A 20 9.20 18.61 6.74
N TYR A 21 8.94 17.58 5.93
CA TYR A 21 9.66 17.32 4.69
C TYR A 21 9.54 18.50 3.70
N TYR A 22 8.31 18.98 3.44
CA TYR A 22 8.10 20.10 2.51
C TYR A 22 8.70 21.41 3.03
N ASP A 23 8.64 21.65 4.35
CA ASP A 23 9.27 22.83 4.95
C ASP A 23 10.81 22.78 4.81
N GLN A 24 11.42 21.61 5.03
CA GLN A 24 12.86 21.42 4.79
C GLN A 24 13.22 21.60 3.31
N GLU A 25 12.41 21.06 2.39
CA GLU A 25 12.63 21.23 0.96
C GLU A 25 12.58 22.70 0.51
N LYS A 26 11.61 23.44 1.03
CA LYS A 26 11.48 24.88 0.80
C LYS A 26 12.69 25.67 1.33
N GLN A 27 13.20 25.29 2.51
CA GLN A 27 14.38 25.91 3.10
C GLN A 27 15.65 25.58 2.30
N VAL A 28 15.81 24.33 1.84
CA VAL A 28 16.94 23.93 0.99
C VAL A 28 16.95 24.74 -0.31
N LYS A 29 15.81 24.85 -1.01
CA LYS A 29 15.69 25.66 -2.23
C LYS A 29 16.04 27.13 -2.00
N LYS A 30 15.57 27.71 -0.90
CA LYS A 30 15.93 29.10 -0.53
C LYS A 30 17.43 29.28 -0.31
N LEU A 31 18.07 28.32 0.38
CA LEU A 31 19.51 28.39 0.62
C LEU A 31 20.32 28.20 -0.69
N GLU A 32 19.88 27.32 -1.59
CA GLU A 32 20.50 27.13 -2.90
C GLU A 32 20.43 28.42 -3.74
N GLN A 33 19.27 29.08 -3.78
CA GLN A 33 19.12 30.38 -4.45
C GLN A 33 19.98 31.46 -3.82
N ALA A 34 20.03 31.51 -2.48
CA ALA A 34 20.89 32.49 -1.78
C ALA A 34 22.37 32.25 -2.05
N ILE A 35 22.84 31.00 -2.14
CA ILE A 35 24.20 30.65 -2.49
C ILE A 35 24.52 31.13 -3.91
N GLU A 36 23.63 30.94 -4.86
CA GLU A 36 23.82 31.35 -6.24
C GLU A 36 23.93 32.88 -6.36
N GLN A 37 23.06 33.62 -5.68
CA GLN A 37 23.15 35.08 -5.59
C GLN A 37 24.44 35.55 -4.91
N GLN A 38 24.82 34.90 -3.80
CA GLN A 38 26.05 35.24 -3.09
C GLN A 38 27.29 34.97 -3.93
N LYS A 39 27.33 33.86 -4.72
CA LYS A 39 28.40 33.55 -5.64
C LYS A 39 28.54 34.58 -6.74
N THR A 40 27.41 35.01 -7.34
CA THR A 40 27.44 36.06 -8.39
C THR A 40 27.89 37.39 -7.82
N TRP A 41 27.51 37.77 -6.60
CA TRP A 41 28.01 38.98 -5.94
C TRP A 41 29.49 38.88 -5.58
N ALA A 42 29.94 37.73 -5.08
CA ALA A 42 31.38 37.51 -4.80
C ALA A 42 32.21 37.60 -6.08
N ALA A 43 31.80 37.01 -7.19
CA ALA A 43 32.47 37.10 -8.48
C ALA A 43 32.56 38.54 -8.97
N ARG A 44 31.46 39.32 -8.88
CA ARG A 44 31.45 40.75 -9.21
C ARG A 44 32.40 41.57 -8.30
N ALA A 45 32.43 41.25 -7.00
CA ALA A 45 33.32 41.91 -6.04
C ALA A 45 34.78 41.62 -6.34
N HIS A 46 35.13 40.41 -6.75
CA HIS A 46 36.49 40.05 -7.19
C HIS A 46 36.88 40.78 -8.47
N GLY A 47 36.00 40.85 -9.48
CA GLY A 47 36.23 41.58 -10.74
C GLY A 47 36.48 43.08 -10.47
N SER A 48 35.56 43.71 -9.70
CA SER A 48 35.72 45.13 -9.39
C SER A 48 36.90 45.42 -8.44
N ALA A 49 37.26 44.47 -7.55
CA ALA A 49 38.45 44.61 -6.70
C ALA A 49 39.75 44.61 -7.54
N THR A 50 39.79 43.77 -8.58
CA THR A 50 40.94 43.71 -9.50
C THR A 50 41.06 44.97 -10.32
N GLU A 51 39.98 45.51 -10.85
CA GLU A 51 39.92 46.71 -11.65
C GLU A 51 40.28 47.98 -10.84
N LYS A 52 39.68 48.13 -9.65
CA LYS A 52 39.96 49.24 -8.73
C LYS A 52 41.37 49.19 -8.13
N ALA A 53 41.91 47.99 -7.90
CA ALA A 53 43.29 47.80 -7.46
C ALA A 53 44.31 48.17 -8.52
N ARG A 54 43.96 48.15 -9.83
CA ARG A 54 44.77 48.66 -10.93
C ARG A 54 44.72 50.18 -11.01
N ALA A 55 43.56 50.77 -10.70
CA ALA A 55 43.33 52.20 -10.78
C ALA A 55 43.91 53.01 -9.57
N ASN A 56 43.88 52.42 -8.35
CA ASN A 56 44.37 53.12 -7.13
C ASN A 56 44.90 52.08 -6.11
N CYS A 57 46.22 52.19 -5.84
CA CYS A 57 46.95 51.22 -5.01
C CYS A 57 46.59 51.31 -3.51
N GLU A 58 46.10 52.47 -3.01
CA GLU A 58 45.87 52.78 -1.63
C GLU A 58 44.67 51.98 -1.04
N TYR A 59 43.67 51.64 -1.89
CA TYR A 59 42.49 50.89 -1.47
C TYR A 59 42.51 49.38 -1.80
N LYS A 60 43.64 48.88 -2.29
CA LYS A 60 43.81 47.50 -2.75
C LYS A 60 43.46 46.46 -1.65
N GLU A 61 43.94 46.70 -0.44
CA GLU A 61 43.72 45.81 0.71
C GLU A 61 42.25 45.81 1.17
N PHE A 62 41.61 46.96 1.18
CA PHE A 62 40.18 47.08 1.51
C PHE A 62 39.28 46.25 0.59
N TYR A 63 39.49 46.37 -0.74
CA TYR A 63 38.67 45.59 -1.69
C TYR A 63 38.96 44.11 -1.62
N ARG A 64 40.21 43.70 -1.39
CA ARG A 64 40.55 42.29 -1.13
C ARG A 64 39.94 41.75 0.14
N ALA A 65 39.94 42.49 1.21
CA ALA A 65 39.30 42.10 2.47
C ALA A 65 37.79 41.94 2.31
N LYS A 66 37.14 42.87 1.55
CA LYS A 66 35.70 42.78 1.25
C LYS A 66 35.37 41.54 0.44
N ALA A 67 36.14 41.20 -0.59
CA ALA A 67 35.95 39.99 -1.38
C ALA A 67 36.11 38.69 -0.53
N LYS A 68 37.18 38.63 0.30
CA LYS A 68 37.42 37.52 1.22
C LYS A 68 36.25 37.33 2.23
N ARG A 69 35.64 38.43 2.70
CA ARG A 69 34.48 38.37 3.58
C ARG A 69 33.26 37.74 2.89
N MET A 70 33.05 38.10 1.61
CA MET A 70 31.95 37.50 0.82
C MET A 70 32.17 36.00 0.56
N ASP A 71 33.42 35.60 0.23
CA ASP A 71 33.75 34.18 0.07
C ASP A 71 33.51 33.36 1.36
N ARG A 72 33.84 33.96 2.52
CA ARG A 72 33.59 33.34 3.81
C ARG A 72 32.08 33.19 4.08
N GLN A 73 31.26 34.16 3.69
CA GLN A 73 29.79 34.06 3.77
C GLN A 73 29.27 32.94 2.89
N VAL A 74 29.68 32.83 1.62
CA VAL A 74 29.32 31.73 0.73
C VAL A 74 29.69 30.39 1.35
N LYS A 75 30.91 30.22 1.85
CA LYS A 75 31.36 28.97 2.50
C LYS A 75 30.49 28.61 3.71
N ASN A 76 30.12 29.57 4.51
CA ASN A 76 29.25 29.31 5.69
C ASN A 76 27.85 28.92 5.26
N THR A 77 27.27 29.55 4.24
CA THR A 77 25.95 29.17 3.70
C THR A 77 25.97 27.78 3.07
N VAL A 78 27.04 27.41 2.35
CA VAL A 78 27.24 26.06 1.81
C VAL A 78 27.31 25.02 2.92
N LYS A 79 28.11 25.24 3.98
CA LYS A 79 28.18 24.35 5.13
C LYS A 79 26.81 24.16 5.81
N ARG A 80 26.02 25.23 5.90
CA ARG A 80 24.66 25.15 6.43
C ARG A 80 23.76 24.29 5.55
N LEU A 81 23.84 24.46 4.23
CA LEU A 81 23.11 23.64 3.26
C LEU A 81 23.48 22.15 3.37
N GLU A 82 24.77 21.84 3.48
CA GLU A 82 25.26 20.46 3.63
C GLU A 82 24.73 19.80 4.92
N ARG A 83 24.72 20.53 6.05
CA ARG A 83 24.11 20.04 7.30
C ARG A 83 22.63 19.75 7.14
N MET A 84 21.88 20.68 6.55
CA MET A 84 20.45 20.48 6.31
C MET A 84 20.18 19.30 5.37
N LYS A 85 20.99 19.08 4.35
CA LYS A 85 20.88 17.90 3.47
C LYS A 85 21.16 16.59 4.19
N LYS A 86 22.06 16.58 5.18
CA LYS A 86 22.35 15.40 6.03
C LYS A 86 21.23 15.10 7.03
N GLU A 87 20.63 16.15 7.58
CA GLU A 87 19.54 16.06 8.57
C GLU A 87 18.14 15.94 7.92
N ARG A 88 18.10 15.87 6.58
CA ARG A 88 16.85 15.82 5.84
C ARG A 88 16.12 14.50 6.12
N ILE A 89 14.86 14.63 6.51
CA ILE A 89 13.97 13.48 6.66
C ILE A 89 13.66 12.91 5.27
N ALA A 90 13.71 11.57 5.13
CA ALA A 90 13.29 10.92 3.92
C ALA A 90 11.79 11.21 3.66
N LYS A 91 11.40 11.42 2.40
CA LYS A 91 9.99 11.63 2.06
C LYS A 91 9.18 10.47 2.63
N PRO A 92 8.19 10.73 3.53
CA PRO A 92 7.30 9.71 4.02
C PRO A 92 6.64 9.01 2.84
N LYS A 93 6.51 7.70 2.91
CA LYS A 93 5.80 6.95 1.87
C LYS A 93 4.32 7.30 1.96
N GLU A 94 3.82 7.97 0.95
CA GLU A 94 2.39 8.07 0.74
C GLU A 94 1.87 6.67 0.44
N SER A 95 0.85 6.21 1.15
CA SER A 95 0.09 5.03 0.74
C SER A 95 -0.52 5.36 -0.62
N VAL A 96 -0.03 4.71 -1.67
CA VAL A 96 -0.68 4.83 -2.98
C VAL A 96 -2.04 4.16 -2.84
N PRO A 97 -3.16 4.88 -3.06
CA PRO A 97 -4.47 4.25 -3.04
C PRO A 97 -4.48 3.08 -4.01
N VAL A 98 -4.95 1.93 -3.56
CA VAL A 98 -5.12 0.77 -4.45
C VAL A 98 -6.34 1.06 -5.28
N TYR A 99 -6.17 1.70 -6.45
CA TYR A 99 -7.23 1.79 -7.45
C TYR A 99 -7.35 0.41 -8.11
N LEU A 100 -8.23 -0.40 -7.57
CA LEU A 100 -8.65 -1.66 -8.19
C LEU A 100 -9.90 -1.32 -9.01
N ASP A 101 -9.76 -1.40 -10.32
CA ASP A 101 -10.90 -1.30 -11.22
C ASP A 101 -11.58 -2.67 -11.27
N PHE A 102 -12.52 -2.87 -10.37
CA PHE A 102 -13.33 -4.08 -10.35
C PHE A 102 -14.35 -3.98 -11.47
N ALA A 103 -14.01 -4.51 -12.63
CA ALA A 103 -14.92 -4.60 -13.79
C ALA A 103 -16.01 -5.66 -13.51
N GLY A 104 -16.95 -5.35 -12.65
CA GLY A 104 -18.15 -6.14 -12.42
C GLY A 104 -19.36 -5.50 -13.13
N GLU A 105 -19.88 -6.14 -14.17
CA GLU A 105 -21.21 -5.80 -14.67
C GLU A 105 -22.24 -6.22 -13.62
N ARG A 106 -23.06 -5.28 -13.16
CA ARG A 106 -24.18 -5.57 -12.24
C ARG A 106 -25.19 -6.47 -12.95
N ARG A 107 -25.06 -7.79 -12.72
CA ARG A 107 -25.99 -8.79 -13.29
C ARG A 107 -26.92 -9.29 -12.21
N GLY A 108 -28.16 -8.83 -12.22
CA GLY A 108 -29.25 -9.34 -11.37
C GLY A 108 -29.35 -8.71 -9.99
N ASN A 109 -30.51 -8.91 -9.34
CA ASN A 109 -30.85 -8.32 -8.04
C ASN A 109 -30.36 -9.16 -6.83
N ARG A 110 -29.88 -10.38 -7.05
CA ARG A 110 -29.42 -11.30 -6.01
C ARG A 110 -28.24 -12.13 -6.51
N LEU A 111 -27.23 -12.28 -5.67
CA LEU A 111 -26.06 -13.13 -5.94
C LEU A 111 -26.22 -14.50 -5.30
N LEU A 112 -26.78 -14.52 -4.08
CA LEU A 112 -26.95 -15.71 -3.27
C LEU A 112 -28.27 -15.65 -2.49
N LEU A 113 -28.94 -16.79 -2.39
CA LEU A 113 -30.09 -17.01 -1.51
C LEU A 113 -29.92 -18.36 -0.82
N ALA A 114 -29.84 -18.36 0.50
CA ALA A 114 -29.86 -19.54 1.33
C ALA A 114 -31.12 -19.52 2.20
N GLU A 115 -31.85 -20.62 2.24
CA GLU A 115 -33.11 -20.76 3.00
C GLU A 115 -33.06 -22.01 3.88
N GLY A 116 -33.18 -21.80 5.18
CA GLY A 116 -33.28 -22.86 6.17
C GLY A 116 -32.08 -23.82 6.19
N LEU A 117 -30.85 -23.35 5.90
CA LEU A 117 -29.68 -24.22 5.84
C LEU A 117 -29.42 -24.85 7.22
N HIS A 118 -29.22 -26.17 7.22
CA HIS A 118 -28.84 -26.98 8.38
C HIS A 118 -27.59 -27.79 8.06
N LYS A 119 -26.65 -27.87 9.01
CA LYS A 119 -25.47 -28.73 8.90
C LYS A 119 -25.04 -29.26 10.25
N SER A 120 -24.77 -30.57 10.27
CA SER A 120 -24.25 -31.31 11.43
C SER A 120 -23.16 -32.27 11.02
N TYR A 121 -22.22 -32.56 11.92
CA TYR A 121 -21.27 -33.64 11.81
C TYR A 121 -21.42 -34.61 12.97
N GLY A 122 -21.91 -35.79 12.67
CA GLY A 122 -22.29 -36.77 13.68
C GLY A 122 -23.36 -36.22 14.64
N THR A 123 -23.05 -36.15 15.93
CA THR A 123 -23.93 -35.60 16.97
C THR A 123 -23.81 -34.07 17.14
N LYS A 124 -22.83 -33.45 16.50
CA LYS A 124 -22.57 -32.00 16.65
C LYS A 124 -23.28 -31.21 15.57
N THR A 125 -24.30 -30.45 15.93
CA THR A 125 -24.92 -29.47 15.06
C THR A 125 -24.05 -28.21 15.00
N LEU A 126 -23.68 -27.76 13.80
CA LEU A 126 -22.91 -26.54 13.56
C LEU A 126 -23.84 -25.34 13.48
N PHE A 127 -24.86 -25.43 12.64
CA PHE A 127 -25.88 -24.39 12.51
C PHE A 127 -27.20 -24.99 12.04
N GLN A 128 -28.29 -24.30 12.34
CA GLN A 128 -29.67 -24.75 12.05
C GLN A 128 -30.51 -23.54 11.62
N GLY A 129 -31.21 -23.69 10.50
CA GLY A 129 -32.15 -22.68 10.00
C GLY A 129 -31.50 -21.39 9.59
N VAL A 130 -30.33 -21.45 8.93
CA VAL A 130 -29.65 -20.25 8.46
C VAL A 130 -30.28 -19.74 7.17
N ASP A 131 -30.79 -18.51 7.23
CA ASP A 131 -31.26 -17.75 6.10
C ASP A 131 -30.30 -16.64 5.77
N LEU A 132 -29.85 -16.55 4.50
CA LEU A 132 -28.91 -15.55 4.04
C LEU A 132 -29.26 -15.13 2.61
N THR A 133 -29.38 -13.83 2.39
CA THR A 133 -29.50 -13.25 1.05
C THR A 133 -28.36 -12.26 0.85
N LEU A 134 -27.67 -12.38 -0.28
CA LEU A 134 -26.65 -11.42 -0.69
C LEU A 134 -27.01 -10.76 -2.02
N ARG A 135 -26.87 -9.45 -2.05
CA ARG A 135 -27.07 -8.61 -3.23
C ARG A 135 -25.75 -7.96 -3.65
N PRO A 136 -25.63 -7.51 -4.90
CA PRO A 136 -24.47 -6.74 -5.33
C PRO A 136 -24.21 -5.53 -4.42
N GLY A 137 -22.95 -5.34 -4.03
CA GLY A 137 -22.53 -4.25 -3.15
C GLY A 137 -22.73 -4.49 -1.66
N GLU A 138 -23.39 -5.59 -1.26
CA GLU A 138 -23.53 -5.93 0.17
C GLU A 138 -22.25 -6.57 0.71
N LYS A 139 -21.87 -6.18 1.93
CA LYS A 139 -20.73 -6.72 2.68
C LYS A 139 -21.24 -7.33 3.97
N VAL A 140 -21.03 -8.63 4.12
CA VAL A 140 -21.53 -9.40 5.27
C VAL A 140 -20.38 -10.04 6.01
N ALA A 141 -20.35 -9.91 7.34
CA ALA A 141 -19.38 -10.56 8.21
C ALA A 141 -20.03 -11.74 8.94
N LEU A 142 -19.40 -12.92 8.81
CA LEU A 142 -19.77 -14.11 9.60
C LEU A 142 -18.98 -14.09 10.91
N VAL A 143 -19.67 -13.88 12.02
CA VAL A 143 -19.08 -13.78 13.36
C VAL A 143 -19.51 -14.94 14.21
N GLY A 144 -18.58 -15.53 14.95
CA GLY A 144 -18.87 -16.65 15.86
C GLY A 144 -17.59 -17.31 16.38
N PRO A 145 -17.68 -18.15 17.42
CA PRO A 145 -16.53 -18.86 17.98
C PRO A 145 -15.90 -19.83 16.98
N ASN A 146 -14.68 -20.31 17.30
CA ASN A 146 -14.03 -21.34 16.51
C ASN A 146 -14.87 -22.64 16.55
N GLY A 147 -15.03 -23.29 15.39
CA GLY A 147 -15.85 -24.48 15.25
C GLY A 147 -17.36 -24.23 15.19
N ALA A 148 -17.82 -22.97 15.04
CA ALA A 148 -19.24 -22.64 14.83
C ALA A 148 -19.74 -22.94 13.41
N GLY A 149 -18.88 -23.42 12.50
CA GLY A 149 -19.28 -23.77 11.14
C GLY A 149 -19.10 -22.66 10.10
N LYS A 150 -18.38 -21.57 10.40
CA LYS A 150 -18.12 -20.47 9.44
C LYS A 150 -17.51 -20.98 8.14
N THR A 151 -16.39 -21.67 8.22
CA THR A 151 -15.71 -22.29 7.05
C THR A 151 -16.61 -23.32 6.35
N THR A 152 -17.40 -24.08 7.10
CA THR A 152 -18.35 -25.05 6.53
C THR A 152 -19.43 -24.35 5.71
N LEU A 153 -19.97 -23.22 6.19
CA LEU A 153 -20.93 -22.43 5.44
C LEU A 153 -20.30 -21.89 4.14
N LEU A 154 -19.05 -21.38 4.19
CA LEU A 154 -18.33 -20.94 2.99
C LEU A 154 -18.13 -22.11 2.00
N ARG A 155 -17.77 -23.31 2.48
CA ARG A 155 -17.65 -24.53 1.64
C ARG A 155 -18.98 -24.94 1.01
N ILE A 156 -20.09 -24.80 1.72
CA ILE A 156 -21.44 -25.03 1.16
C ILE A 156 -21.73 -24.02 0.04
N ILE A 157 -21.42 -22.74 0.24
CA ILE A 157 -21.60 -21.72 -0.79
C ILE A 157 -20.74 -22.00 -2.03
N MET A 158 -19.54 -22.55 -1.84
CA MET A 158 -18.65 -22.95 -2.95
C MET A 158 -19.07 -24.28 -3.63
N GLY A 159 -20.08 -24.97 -3.12
CA GLY A 159 -20.49 -26.29 -3.61
C GLY A 159 -19.50 -27.42 -3.27
N GLN A 160 -18.55 -27.18 -2.35
CA GLN A 160 -17.57 -28.19 -1.87
C GLN A 160 -18.16 -29.09 -0.77
N GLU A 161 -19.24 -28.64 -0.15
CA GLU A 161 -19.96 -29.36 0.90
C GLU A 161 -21.47 -29.24 0.64
N THR A 162 -22.24 -30.23 1.03
CA THR A 162 -23.71 -30.20 0.91
C THR A 162 -24.36 -29.91 2.26
N PRO A 163 -25.39 -29.06 2.33
CA PRO A 163 -26.18 -28.91 3.55
C PRO A 163 -27.00 -30.17 3.80
N ASP A 164 -27.31 -30.48 5.07
CA ASP A 164 -28.16 -31.61 5.43
C ASP A 164 -29.62 -31.28 5.16
N GLN A 165 -30.02 -30.01 5.32
CA GLN A 165 -31.36 -29.49 4.99
C GLN A 165 -31.27 -28.05 4.50
N GLY A 166 -32.37 -27.59 3.90
CA GLY A 166 -32.46 -26.25 3.33
C GLY A 166 -32.09 -26.21 1.86
N LYS A 167 -32.09 -25.01 1.30
CA LYS A 167 -31.79 -24.77 -0.11
C LYS A 167 -30.79 -23.66 -0.26
N LEU A 168 -29.85 -23.84 -1.18
CA LEU A 168 -28.92 -22.81 -1.59
C LEU A 168 -29.12 -22.53 -3.09
N TRP A 169 -29.34 -21.28 -3.43
CA TRP A 169 -29.37 -20.82 -4.80
C TRP A 169 -28.25 -19.79 -5.02
N LEU A 170 -27.52 -19.94 -6.10
CA LEU A 170 -26.51 -18.99 -6.56
C LEU A 170 -26.87 -18.50 -7.96
N SER A 171 -26.55 -17.25 -8.28
CA SER A 171 -26.73 -16.74 -9.62
C SER A 171 -25.96 -17.61 -10.64
N PRO A 172 -26.58 -18.07 -11.73
CA PRO A 172 -25.92 -18.98 -12.69
C PRO A 172 -24.65 -18.42 -13.34
N SER A 173 -24.52 -17.09 -13.40
CA SER A 173 -23.33 -16.41 -13.95
C SER A 173 -22.38 -15.91 -12.87
N LEU A 174 -22.55 -16.34 -11.62
CA LEU A 174 -21.75 -15.87 -10.49
C LEU A 174 -20.29 -16.31 -10.62
N ARG A 175 -19.39 -15.33 -10.68
CA ARG A 175 -17.95 -15.57 -10.57
C ARG A 175 -17.54 -15.39 -9.11
N LEU A 176 -17.18 -16.50 -8.49
CA LEU A 176 -16.87 -16.58 -7.08
C LEU A 176 -15.36 -16.58 -6.87
N GLY A 177 -14.85 -15.63 -6.08
CA GLY A 177 -13.48 -15.62 -5.58
C GLY A 177 -13.44 -16.11 -4.14
N TYR A 178 -12.47 -16.98 -3.82
CA TYR A 178 -12.30 -17.51 -2.48
C TYR A 178 -10.86 -17.35 -1.98
N LEU A 179 -10.72 -16.81 -0.79
CA LEU A 179 -9.48 -16.85 -0.04
C LEU A 179 -9.57 -17.91 1.05
N ALA A 180 -8.90 -19.02 0.83
CA ALA A 180 -8.84 -20.12 1.79
C ALA A 180 -7.92 -19.80 2.98
N GLN A 181 -8.27 -20.33 4.14
CA GLN A 181 -7.37 -20.33 5.31
C GLN A 181 -6.07 -21.13 5.03
N GLU A 182 -6.17 -22.23 4.26
CA GLU A 182 -5.03 -23.03 3.81
C GLU A 182 -4.69 -22.71 2.36
N LEU A 183 -3.55 -22.05 2.15
CA LEU A 183 -3.09 -21.57 0.83
C LEU A 183 -2.31 -22.67 0.06
N GLN A 184 -2.94 -23.80 -0.22
CA GLN A 184 -2.28 -24.92 -0.90
C GLN A 184 -1.94 -24.62 -2.37
N ASP A 185 -2.66 -23.68 -3.01
CA ASP A 185 -2.53 -23.39 -4.44
C ASP A 185 -1.35 -22.46 -4.81
N VAL A 186 -0.71 -21.81 -3.84
CA VAL A 186 0.39 -20.85 -4.08
C VAL A 186 1.77 -21.54 -4.21
N THR A 187 1.85 -22.88 -4.14
CA THR A 187 3.10 -23.60 -3.86
C THR A 187 3.84 -24.15 -5.08
N LYS A 188 3.35 -24.01 -6.30
CA LYS A 188 3.94 -24.70 -7.46
C LYS A 188 4.89 -23.82 -8.27
N GLY A 189 6.16 -23.86 -7.89
CA GLY A 189 7.32 -23.77 -8.81
C GLY A 189 7.62 -22.45 -9.51
N GLU A 190 6.72 -21.50 -9.57
CA GLU A 190 6.89 -20.25 -10.32
C GLU A 190 7.23 -19.07 -9.42
N SER A 191 7.73 -17.98 -10.03
CA SER A 191 7.94 -16.72 -9.32
C SER A 191 6.60 -16.06 -8.94
N VAL A 192 6.62 -15.23 -7.91
CA VAL A 192 5.45 -14.45 -7.48
C VAL A 192 4.81 -13.70 -8.66
N LEU A 193 5.64 -13.05 -9.49
CA LEU A 193 5.17 -12.31 -10.66
C LEU A 193 4.46 -13.21 -11.67
N ALA A 194 5.03 -14.38 -11.94
CA ALA A 194 4.46 -15.35 -12.89
C ALA A 194 3.16 -15.94 -12.34
N GLU A 195 3.12 -16.27 -11.05
CA GLU A 195 1.94 -16.83 -10.39
C GLU A 195 0.75 -15.87 -10.40
N VAL A 196 0.99 -14.58 -10.09
CA VAL A 196 -0.06 -13.55 -10.13
C VAL A 196 -0.43 -13.18 -11.57
N GLY A 197 0.54 -13.22 -12.50
CA GLY A 197 0.36 -12.97 -13.92
C GLY A 197 -0.60 -13.97 -14.62
N LYS A 198 -0.86 -15.14 -14.01
CA LYS A 198 -1.87 -16.10 -14.53
C LYS A 198 -3.30 -15.54 -14.49
N VAL A 199 -3.56 -14.63 -13.55
CA VAL A 199 -4.90 -14.04 -13.36
C VAL A 199 -5.07 -12.76 -14.16
N CYS A 200 -3.99 -11.99 -14.37
CA CYS A 200 -4.02 -10.71 -15.05
C CYS A 200 -2.84 -10.60 -16.02
N ALA A 201 -3.15 -10.39 -17.32
CA ALA A 201 -2.12 -10.24 -18.35
C ALA A 201 -1.39 -8.87 -18.30
N ASP A 202 -1.96 -7.86 -17.64
CA ASP A 202 -1.31 -6.57 -17.48
C ASP A 202 -0.20 -6.64 -16.43
N THR A 203 1.02 -6.88 -16.88
CA THR A 203 2.21 -6.94 -16.03
C THR A 203 2.42 -5.65 -15.21
N LYS A 204 1.98 -4.50 -15.70
CA LYS A 204 2.11 -3.23 -14.99
C LYS A 204 1.16 -3.17 -13.80
N ALA A 205 -0.09 -3.58 -13.99
CA ALA A 205 -1.08 -3.69 -12.92
C ALA A 205 -0.63 -4.70 -11.86
N VAL A 206 -0.14 -5.87 -12.29
CA VAL A 206 0.40 -6.91 -11.39
C VAL A 206 1.55 -6.36 -10.54
N ARG A 207 2.54 -5.69 -11.14
CA ARG A 207 3.69 -5.11 -10.42
C ARG A 207 3.28 -4.02 -9.44
N ASN A 208 2.35 -3.16 -9.83
CA ASN A 208 1.84 -2.09 -8.99
C ASN A 208 1.12 -2.66 -7.76
N LEU A 209 0.27 -3.68 -7.95
CA LEU A 209 -0.42 -4.31 -6.84
C LEU A 209 0.56 -5.06 -5.92
N LEU A 210 1.50 -5.82 -6.47
CA LEU A 210 2.53 -6.50 -5.68
C LEU A 210 3.38 -5.53 -4.86
N ALA A 211 3.74 -4.37 -5.43
CA ALA A 211 4.45 -3.32 -4.71
C ALA A 211 3.60 -2.74 -3.55
N ASN A 212 2.29 -2.58 -3.76
CA ASN A 212 1.36 -2.17 -2.70
C ASN A 212 1.23 -3.23 -1.60
N LEU A 213 1.32 -4.50 -1.96
CA LEU A 213 1.35 -5.63 -1.03
C LEU A 213 2.77 -5.94 -0.49
N LEU A 214 3.67 -4.94 -0.51
CA LEU A 214 5.01 -4.96 0.08
C LEU A 214 6.01 -5.92 -0.59
N PHE A 215 5.76 -6.41 -1.80
CA PHE A 215 6.80 -7.05 -2.60
C PHE A 215 7.67 -6.00 -3.26
N ARG A 216 8.94 -5.90 -2.82
CA ARG A 216 9.86 -4.85 -3.26
C ARG A 216 10.82 -5.37 -4.31
N ARG A 217 11.06 -4.59 -5.37
CA ARG A 217 12.08 -4.85 -6.41
C ARG A 217 12.15 -6.32 -6.82
N ASP A 218 13.16 -7.05 -6.31
CA ASP A 218 13.46 -8.43 -6.69
C ASP A 218 12.59 -9.47 -5.98
N ASP A 219 11.82 -9.08 -4.94
CA ASP A 219 10.91 -10.00 -4.25
C ASP A 219 9.87 -10.61 -5.17
N VAL A 220 9.49 -9.92 -6.24
CA VAL A 220 8.52 -10.41 -7.23
C VAL A 220 9.05 -11.61 -8.05
N TYR A 221 10.36 -11.82 -8.05
CA TYR A 221 10.99 -12.95 -8.75
C TYR A 221 11.27 -14.14 -7.82
N LYS A 222 11.01 -14.01 -6.51
CA LYS A 222 11.13 -15.14 -5.58
C LYS A 222 10.23 -16.30 -6.00
N PRO A 223 10.71 -17.54 -5.96
CA PRO A 223 9.87 -18.71 -6.12
C PRO A 223 8.79 -18.79 -5.04
N CYS A 224 7.56 -19.11 -5.41
CA CYS A 224 6.46 -19.23 -4.44
C CYS A 224 6.73 -20.28 -3.34
N ALA A 225 7.57 -21.28 -3.64
CA ALA A 225 7.94 -22.33 -2.68
C ALA A 225 8.69 -21.82 -1.45
N VAL A 226 9.49 -20.76 -1.58
CA VAL A 226 10.30 -20.20 -0.46
C VAL A 226 9.62 -19.07 0.30
N LEU A 227 8.39 -18.74 -0.04
CA LEU A 227 7.65 -17.66 0.61
C LEU A 227 7.25 -18.04 2.05
N SER A 228 7.37 -17.07 2.95
CA SER A 228 6.75 -17.14 4.28
C SER A 228 5.22 -17.21 4.18
N MET A 229 4.55 -17.65 5.25
CA MET A 229 3.08 -17.72 5.26
C MET A 229 2.43 -16.36 4.96
N GLY A 230 2.92 -15.28 5.54
CA GLY A 230 2.44 -13.94 5.26
C GLY A 230 2.65 -13.50 3.80
N GLU A 231 3.78 -13.85 3.17
CA GLU A 231 4.00 -13.58 1.74
C GLU A 231 3.06 -14.40 0.86
N ARG A 232 2.78 -15.66 1.20
CA ARG A 232 1.80 -16.50 0.48
C ARG A 232 0.41 -15.92 0.54
N VAL A 233 -0.04 -15.46 1.72
CA VAL A 233 -1.34 -14.76 1.87
C VAL A 233 -1.39 -13.53 0.98
N ARG A 234 -0.32 -12.73 0.92
CA ARG A 234 -0.25 -11.55 0.05
C ARG A 234 -0.30 -11.89 -1.44
N VAL A 235 0.31 -13.00 -1.88
CA VAL A 235 0.19 -13.50 -3.26
C VAL A 235 -1.24 -13.94 -3.56
N ALA A 236 -1.88 -14.68 -2.67
CA ALA A 236 -3.27 -15.10 -2.82
C ALA A 236 -4.21 -13.89 -2.89
N LEU A 237 -4.00 -12.88 -2.04
CA LEU A 237 -4.72 -11.61 -2.10
C LEU A 237 -4.49 -10.88 -3.42
N ALA A 238 -3.25 -10.83 -3.94
CA ALA A 238 -2.97 -10.23 -5.24
C ALA A 238 -3.75 -10.92 -6.36
N LYS A 239 -3.78 -12.25 -6.36
CA LYS A 239 -4.58 -13.03 -7.33
C LYS A 239 -6.07 -12.72 -7.21
N LEU A 240 -6.57 -12.66 -5.99
CA LEU A 240 -7.98 -12.37 -5.73
C LEU A 240 -8.35 -10.94 -6.16
N LEU A 241 -7.52 -9.96 -5.86
CA LEU A 241 -7.79 -8.55 -6.17
C LEU A 241 -7.66 -8.21 -7.67
N LEU A 242 -6.86 -8.96 -8.43
CA LEU A 242 -6.73 -8.80 -9.88
C LEU A 242 -7.73 -9.63 -10.68
N GLY A 243 -8.39 -10.58 -10.04
CA GLY A 243 -9.45 -11.36 -10.67
C GLY A 243 -10.75 -10.56 -10.79
N THR A 244 -11.59 -10.99 -11.71
CA THR A 244 -12.93 -10.42 -11.90
C THR A 244 -13.97 -11.33 -11.24
N TYR A 245 -14.47 -10.91 -10.08
CA TYR A 245 -15.43 -11.68 -9.28
C TYR A 245 -16.66 -10.84 -8.98
N ASP A 246 -17.80 -11.51 -8.86
CA ASP A 246 -19.07 -10.91 -8.48
C ASP A 246 -19.34 -11.10 -6.98
N LEU A 247 -18.72 -12.12 -6.36
CA LEU A 247 -18.77 -12.40 -4.92
C LEU A 247 -17.40 -12.85 -4.41
N LEU A 248 -16.93 -12.23 -3.33
CA LEU A 248 -15.71 -12.64 -2.62
C LEU A 248 -16.07 -13.34 -1.31
N LEU A 249 -15.52 -14.52 -1.12
CA LEU A 249 -15.56 -15.27 0.14
C LEU A 249 -14.18 -15.24 0.79
N LEU A 250 -14.11 -14.74 2.02
CA LEU A 250 -12.86 -14.57 2.75
C LEU A 250 -12.94 -15.35 4.07
N ASP A 251 -12.09 -16.37 4.22
CA ASP A 251 -12.01 -17.14 5.46
C ASP A 251 -10.79 -16.69 6.27
N GLU A 252 -11.04 -15.98 7.36
CA GLU A 252 -10.03 -15.41 8.27
C GLU A 252 -8.93 -14.60 7.53
N PRO A 253 -9.29 -13.64 6.66
CA PRO A 253 -8.36 -12.99 5.72
C PRO A 253 -7.28 -12.14 6.40
N THR A 254 -7.43 -11.85 7.69
CA THR A 254 -6.47 -11.03 8.46
C THR A 254 -5.39 -11.87 9.15
N ASN A 255 -5.53 -13.21 9.15
CA ASN A 255 -4.53 -14.08 9.75
C ASN A 255 -3.21 -13.99 8.97
N TYR A 256 -2.10 -14.02 9.70
CA TYR A 256 -0.73 -13.96 9.17
C TYR A 256 -0.39 -12.66 8.43
N LEU A 257 -1.27 -11.64 8.40
CA LEU A 257 -0.99 -10.34 7.82
C LEU A 257 -0.43 -9.38 8.88
N ASP A 258 0.60 -8.63 8.49
CA ASP A 258 1.05 -7.46 9.25
C ASP A 258 0.01 -6.33 9.15
N LEU A 259 0.12 -5.36 10.04
CA LEU A 259 -0.84 -4.28 10.16
C LEU A 259 -0.96 -3.43 8.88
N GLU A 260 0.17 -3.19 8.19
CA GLU A 260 0.18 -2.41 6.94
C GLU A 260 -0.57 -3.13 5.81
N THR A 261 -0.41 -4.45 5.70
CA THR A 261 -1.13 -5.27 4.71
C THR A 261 -2.62 -5.37 5.03
N ARG A 262 -2.99 -5.45 6.33
CA ARG A 262 -4.42 -5.42 6.74
C ARG A 262 -5.10 -4.13 6.34
N GLU A 263 -4.48 -2.98 6.60
CA GLU A 263 -5.02 -1.67 6.20
C GLU A 263 -5.29 -1.61 4.69
N LYS A 264 -4.36 -2.12 3.89
CA LYS A 264 -4.51 -2.15 2.42
C LYS A 264 -5.59 -3.13 1.95
N LEU A 265 -5.74 -4.27 2.64
CA LEU A 265 -6.83 -5.19 2.36
C LEU A 265 -8.18 -4.55 2.66
N GLU A 266 -8.31 -3.85 3.80
CA GLU A 266 -9.53 -3.14 4.17
C GLU A 266 -9.88 -2.07 3.13
N GLU A 267 -8.89 -1.25 2.69
CA GLU A 267 -9.08 -0.26 1.62
C GLU A 267 -9.57 -0.91 0.31
N ALA A 268 -8.95 -2.02 -0.08
CA ALA A 268 -9.34 -2.76 -1.28
C ALA A 268 -10.75 -3.34 -1.18
N LEU A 269 -11.10 -3.94 -0.04
CA LEU A 269 -12.45 -4.49 0.21
C LEU A 269 -13.52 -3.39 0.28
N CYS A 270 -13.17 -2.19 0.79
CA CYS A 270 -14.09 -1.06 0.75
C CYS A 270 -14.42 -0.61 -0.67
N ALA A 271 -13.46 -0.70 -1.58
CA ALA A 271 -13.62 -0.35 -3.00
C ALA A 271 -14.29 -1.47 -3.84
N PHE A 272 -14.43 -2.70 -3.31
CA PHE A 272 -15.07 -3.81 -4.01
C PHE A 272 -16.58 -3.52 -4.23
N PRO A 273 -17.10 -3.66 -5.48
CA PRO A 273 -18.46 -3.28 -5.87
C PRO A 273 -19.57 -4.15 -5.27
#